data_40ba4b2ad287b13b4d5e8109a66d37e8
#
_entry.id   40ba4b2ad287b13b4d5e8109a66d37e8
#
_cell.length_a   1.000
_cell.length_b   1.000
_cell.length_c   1.000
_cell.angle_alpha   90.00
_cell.angle_beta   90.00
_cell.angle_gamma   90.00
#
_symmetry.space_group_name_H-M   'P 1'
#
loop_
_entity.id
_entity.type
_entity.pdbx_description
1 polymer ?
#
loop_
_entity_poly.entity_id
_entity_poly.type
_entity_poly.pdbx_seq_one_letter_code
_entity_poly.pdbx_strand_id
1 'polypeptide(L)'
;SFQFAIAAAVTGAFSLLNATETFVISFIGGIALGVLLAIAFRFISKKIYELGLDNVTFHVLFEVSMPFVVFLFCETIHVSGILGVVACGIVWSLYSETRISPYQSRLNIALSSVWKVIGFTLNGIVFVLLGMQLPMAMQSTWDDVYINNFVLLGLILLITVVIVGLRFLFSLLMVRITRDPDTNARGKLNKESVRKALIMTVGGPKGAITLSIIFSIPFLLSDGT
;
A
#
# COMPACT_ATOMS: atom_id res chain seq x y z
N SER A 1 -7.71 -6.67 -8.24
CA SER A 1 -9.10 -6.26 -8.53
C SER A 1 -9.20 -5.07 -9.48
N PHE A 2 -8.40 -4.00 -9.27
CA PHE A 2 -8.45 -2.80 -10.13
C PHE A 2 -7.99 -3.08 -11.58
N GLN A 3 -6.93 -3.84 -11.78
CA GLN A 3 -6.45 -4.26 -13.11
C GLN A 3 -7.51 -5.06 -13.87
N PHE A 4 -8.34 -5.85 -13.17
CA PHE A 4 -9.47 -6.56 -13.81
C PHE A 4 -10.59 -5.62 -14.25
N ALA A 5 -10.85 -4.56 -13.48
CA ALA A 5 -11.82 -3.55 -13.89
C ALA A 5 -11.37 -2.81 -15.16
N ILE A 6 -10.06 -2.49 -15.24
CA ILE A 6 -9.47 -1.91 -16.45
C ILE A 6 -9.56 -2.91 -17.64
N ALA A 7 -9.16 -4.16 -17.43
CA ALA A 7 -9.22 -5.18 -18.47
C ALA A 7 -10.65 -5.38 -18.97
N ALA A 8 -11.64 -5.39 -18.09
CA ALA A 8 -13.05 -5.48 -18.46
C ALA A 8 -13.54 -4.26 -19.25
N ALA A 9 -13.08 -3.07 -18.88
CA ALA A 9 -13.42 -1.83 -19.57
C ALA A 9 -12.78 -1.78 -20.97
N VAL A 10 -11.54 -2.27 -21.12
CA VAL A 10 -10.80 -2.26 -22.40
C VAL A 10 -11.27 -3.37 -23.34
N THR A 11 -11.57 -4.56 -22.84
CA THR A 11 -11.90 -5.72 -23.70
C THR A 11 -13.40 -5.90 -23.93
N GLY A 12 -14.27 -5.20 -23.17
CA GLY A 12 -15.71 -5.36 -23.25
C GLY A 12 -16.24 -6.74 -22.83
N ALA A 13 -15.37 -7.69 -22.49
CA ALA A 13 -15.70 -9.05 -22.11
C ALA A 13 -15.35 -9.29 -20.64
N PHE A 14 -16.34 -9.30 -19.75
CA PHE A 14 -16.16 -9.60 -18.34
C PHE A 14 -16.58 -11.03 -18.02
N SER A 15 -15.60 -11.92 -17.80
CA SER A 15 -15.83 -13.26 -17.27
C SER A 15 -15.50 -13.27 -15.76
N LEU A 16 -16.54 -13.27 -14.93
CA LEU A 16 -16.41 -13.33 -13.46
C LEU A 16 -15.58 -14.54 -13.00
N LEU A 17 -15.74 -15.69 -13.66
CA LEU A 17 -15.03 -16.92 -13.31
C LEU A 17 -13.52 -16.79 -13.55
N ASN A 18 -13.09 -16.35 -14.72
CA ASN A 18 -11.68 -16.16 -15.04
C ASN A 18 -11.03 -15.06 -14.19
N ALA A 19 -11.76 -13.99 -13.92
CA ALA A 19 -11.30 -12.90 -13.07
C ALA A 19 -11.08 -13.37 -11.62
N THR A 20 -11.99 -14.18 -11.10
CA THR A 20 -11.89 -14.72 -9.72
C THR A 20 -10.76 -15.73 -9.61
N GLU A 21 -10.60 -16.63 -10.58
CA GLU A 21 -9.53 -17.62 -10.61
C GLU A 21 -8.16 -16.95 -10.63
N THR A 22 -7.94 -16.02 -11.55
CA THR A 22 -6.67 -15.28 -11.66
C THR A 22 -6.41 -14.45 -10.40
N PHE A 23 -7.44 -13.86 -9.80
CA PHE A 23 -7.31 -13.13 -8.54
C PHE A 23 -6.86 -14.04 -7.40
N VAL A 24 -7.49 -15.19 -7.23
CA VAL A 24 -7.16 -16.17 -6.17
C VAL A 24 -5.73 -16.70 -6.36
N ILE A 25 -5.36 -17.05 -7.58
CA ILE A 25 -4.00 -17.53 -7.89
C ILE A 25 -2.97 -16.43 -7.60
N SER A 26 -3.20 -15.20 -8.05
CA SER A 26 -2.29 -14.08 -7.79
C SER A 26 -2.20 -13.72 -6.31
N PHE A 27 -3.31 -13.82 -5.58
CA PHE A 27 -3.38 -13.52 -4.16
C PHE A 27 -2.63 -14.56 -3.33
N ILE A 28 -3.01 -15.84 -3.47
CA ILE A 28 -2.41 -16.95 -2.72
C ILE A 28 -0.96 -17.17 -3.16
N GLY A 29 -0.70 -17.11 -4.47
CA GLY A 29 0.64 -17.23 -5.03
C GLY A 29 1.59 -16.14 -4.54
N GLY A 30 1.12 -14.88 -4.48
CA GLY A 30 1.89 -13.77 -3.94
C GLY A 30 2.28 -13.98 -2.48
N ILE A 31 1.32 -14.39 -1.64
CA ILE A 31 1.59 -14.67 -0.22
C ILE A 31 2.56 -15.84 -0.07
N ALA A 32 2.32 -16.96 -0.75
CA ALA A 32 3.16 -18.15 -0.65
C ALA A 32 4.60 -17.86 -1.10
N LEU A 33 4.76 -17.17 -2.23
CA LEU A 33 6.07 -16.79 -2.75
C LEU A 33 6.78 -15.80 -1.81
N GLY A 34 6.06 -14.83 -1.25
CA GLY A 34 6.60 -13.89 -0.26
C GLY A 34 7.14 -14.58 0.98
N VAL A 35 6.41 -15.58 1.51
CA VAL A 35 6.86 -16.42 2.63
C VAL A 35 8.11 -17.22 2.26
N LEU A 36 8.13 -17.86 1.10
CA LEU A 36 9.28 -18.64 0.62
C LEU A 36 10.52 -17.77 0.48
N LEU A 37 10.38 -16.59 -0.12
CA LEU A 37 11.48 -15.63 -0.26
C LEU A 37 11.96 -15.12 1.10
N ALA A 38 11.08 -14.88 2.07
CA ALA A 38 11.47 -14.51 3.42
C ALA A 38 12.36 -15.57 4.08
N ILE A 39 12.02 -16.85 3.91
CA ILE A 39 12.81 -17.98 4.41
C ILE A 39 14.17 -18.04 3.71
N ALA A 40 14.20 -17.84 2.38
CA ALA A 40 15.44 -17.81 1.61
C ALA A 40 16.36 -16.65 2.05
N PHE A 41 15.80 -15.44 2.19
CA PHE A 41 16.54 -14.27 2.70
C PHE A 41 17.09 -14.51 4.10
N ARG A 42 16.30 -15.13 4.96
CA ARG A 42 16.78 -15.51 6.31
C ARG A 42 17.97 -16.46 6.26
N PHE A 43 17.92 -17.46 5.40
CA PHE A 43 19.00 -18.42 5.24
C PHE A 43 20.29 -17.73 4.73
N ILE A 44 20.14 -16.83 3.76
CA ILE A 44 21.23 -16.01 3.23
C ILE A 44 21.81 -15.12 4.33
N SER A 45 20.98 -14.41 5.07
CA SER A 45 21.40 -13.53 6.16
C SER A 45 22.15 -14.30 7.26
N LYS A 46 21.69 -15.51 7.60
CA LYS A 46 22.36 -16.39 8.56
C LYS A 46 23.76 -16.81 8.08
N LYS A 47 23.89 -17.20 6.81
CA LYS A 47 25.19 -17.56 6.22
C LYS A 47 26.16 -16.40 6.18
N ILE A 48 25.68 -15.19 5.87
CA ILE A 48 26.49 -13.97 5.86
C ILE A 48 27.04 -13.68 7.26
N TYR A 49 26.19 -13.85 8.29
CA TYR A 49 26.60 -13.73 9.69
C TYR A 49 27.68 -14.75 10.08
N GLU A 50 27.51 -16.01 9.68
CA GLU A 50 28.49 -17.09 9.93
C GLU A 50 29.84 -16.87 9.24
N LEU A 51 29.86 -16.15 8.10
CA LEU A 51 31.08 -15.78 7.36
C LEU A 51 31.83 -14.58 7.97
N GLY A 52 31.35 -14.01 9.08
CA GLY A 52 32.00 -12.89 9.77
C GLY A 52 31.89 -11.53 9.03
N LEU A 53 30.98 -11.41 8.06
CA LEU A 53 30.72 -10.16 7.35
C LEU A 53 29.73 -9.29 8.15
N ASP A 54 30.07 -9.01 9.39
CA ASP A 54 29.21 -8.37 10.39
C ASP A 54 29.27 -6.84 10.31
N ASN A 55 28.98 -6.30 9.10
CA ASN A 55 28.93 -4.86 8.88
C ASN A 55 27.46 -4.38 8.91
N VAL A 56 27.15 -3.47 9.84
CA VAL A 56 25.82 -2.86 9.98
C VAL A 56 25.32 -2.26 8.65
N THR A 57 26.21 -1.60 7.91
CA THR A 57 25.88 -0.98 6.61
C THR A 57 25.43 -2.02 5.58
N PHE A 58 26.11 -3.17 5.54
CA PHE A 58 25.73 -4.26 4.64
C PHE A 58 24.35 -4.82 4.97
N HIS A 59 24.06 -5.07 6.24
CA HIS A 59 22.76 -5.55 6.68
C HIS A 59 21.63 -4.56 6.40
N VAL A 60 21.89 -3.26 6.57
CA VAL A 60 20.92 -2.20 6.23
C VAL A 60 20.63 -2.20 4.73
N LEU A 61 21.66 -2.25 3.88
CA LEU A 61 21.47 -2.30 2.42
C LEU A 61 20.73 -3.56 1.99
N PHE A 62 21.06 -4.71 2.58
CA PHE A 62 20.40 -5.98 2.29
C PHE A 62 18.92 -5.92 2.64
N GLU A 63 18.57 -5.41 3.82
CA GLU A 63 17.18 -5.32 4.29
C GLU A 63 16.36 -4.28 3.50
N VAL A 64 16.98 -3.17 3.11
CA VAL A 64 16.35 -2.15 2.26
C VAL A 64 16.13 -2.68 0.83
N SER A 65 17.04 -3.50 0.31
CA SER A 65 16.92 -4.08 -1.04
C SER A 65 15.88 -5.19 -1.11
N MET A 66 15.62 -5.89 -0.01
CA MET A 66 14.73 -7.04 0.08
C MET A 66 13.34 -6.80 -0.51
N PRO A 67 12.58 -5.74 -0.17
CA PRO A 67 11.25 -5.53 -0.73
C PRO A 67 11.26 -5.32 -2.25
N PHE A 68 12.31 -4.69 -2.80
CA PHE A 68 12.43 -4.48 -4.24
C PHE A 68 12.67 -5.80 -4.97
N VAL A 69 13.57 -6.63 -4.46
CA VAL A 69 13.86 -7.95 -5.04
C VAL A 69 12.64 -8.84 -4.98
N VAL A 70 11.93 -8.88 -3.84
CA VAL A 70 10.69 -9.68 -3.68
C VAL A 70 9.62 -9.20 -4.66
N PHE A 71 9.44 -7.88 -4.80
CA PHE A 71 8.47 -7.32 -5.72
C PHE A 71 8.75 -7.76 -7.16
N LEU A 72 9.96 -7.52 -7.63
CA LEU A 72 10.37 -7.90 -8.99
C LEU A 72 10.20 -9.40 -9.25
N PHE A 73 10.60 -10.23 -8.27
CA PHE A 73 10.50 -11.68 -8.42
C PHE A 73 9.04 -12.16 -8.51
N CYS A 74 8.15 -11.58 -7.71
CA CYS A 74 6.71 -11.88 -7.77
C CYS A 74 6.10 -11.44 -9.12
N GLU A 75 6.43 -10.26 -9.60
CA GLU A 75 5.92 -9.75 -10.89
C GLU A 75 6.40 -10.58 -12.09
N THR A 76 7.65 -11.09 -12.07
CA THR A 76 8.15 -11.98 -13.14
C THR A 76 7.40 -13.31 -13.22
N ILE A 77 6.82 -13.78 -12.12
CA ILE A 77 6.03 -15.00 -12.04
C ILE A 77 4.52 -14.72 -12.22
N HIS A 78 4.15 -13.47 -12.52
CA HIS A 78 2.76 -13.03 -12.69
C HIS A 78 1.87 -13.22 -11.45
N VAL A 79 2.47 -13.11 -10.23
CA VAL A 79 1.74 -13.05 -8.97
C VAL A 79 1.85 -11.65 -8.37
N SER A 80 0.97 -11.33 -7.41
CA SER A 80 0.94 -9.99 -6.81
C SER A 80 2.22 -9.65 -6.04
N GLY A 81 3.05 -8.76 -6.60
CA GLY A 81 4.28 -8.27 -5.97
C GLY A 81 4.02 -7.57 -4.64
N ILE A 82 2.94 -6.79 -4.54
CA ILE A 82 2.57 -6.08 -3.32
C ILE A 82 2.29 -7.06 -2.18
N LEU A 83 1.50 -8.12 -2.45
CA LEU A 83 1.19 -9.14 -1.45
C LEU A 83 2.42 -9.95 -1.06
N GLY A 84 3.29 -10.25 -2.03
CA GLY A 84 4.57 -10.92 -1.78
C GLY A 84 5.46 -10.13 -0.83
N VAL A 85 5.62 -8.83 -1.06
CA VAL A 85 6.42 -7.95 -0.18
C VAL A 85 5.81 -7.86 1.21
N VAL A 86 4.49 -7.70 1.33
CA VAL A 86 3.82 -7.63 2.63
C VAL A 86 3.99 -8.94 3.41
N ALA A 87 3.76 -10.09 2.78
CA ALA A 87 3.92 -11.40 3.41
C ALA A 87 5.37 -11.63 3.85
N CYS A 88 6.33 -11.29 2.99
CA CYS A 88 7.74 -11.37 3.27
C CYS A 88 8.13 -10.49 4.48
N GLY A 89 7.65 -9.25 4.53
CA GLY A 89 7.91 -8.31 5.63
C GLY A 89 7.34 -8.79 6.96
N ILE A 90 6.12 -9.35 6.97
CA ILE A 90 5.50 -9.91 8.18
C ILE A 90 6.35 -11.08 8.71
N VAL A 91 6.71 -12.01 7.85
CA VAL A 91 7.53 -13.18 8.25
C VAL A 91 8.90 -12.71 8.76
N TRP A 92 9.53 -11.75 8.08
CA TRP A 92 10.81 -11.18 8.50
C TRP A 92 10.72 -10.52 9.89
N SER A 93 9.68 -9.72 10.14
CA SER A 93 9.44 -9.07 11.43
C SER A 93 9.28 -10.07 12.57
N LEU A 94 8.48 -11.13 12.38
CA LEU A 94 8.28 -12.17 13.38
C LEU A 94 9.58 -12.88 13.78
N TYR A 95 10.52 -13.01 12.83
CA TYR A 95 11.82 -13.62 13.12
C TYR A 95 12.81 -12.63 13.75
N SER A 96 12.71 -11.35 13.46
CA SER A 96 13.61 -10.32 14.00
C SER A 96 13.38 -10.07 15.49
N GLU A 97 12.15 -10.18 15.96
CA GLU A 97 11.80 -9.94 17.38
C GLU A 97 12.38 -10.97 18.36
N THR A 98 12.77 -12.16 17.89
CA THR A 98 13.26 -13.25 18.76
C THR A 98 14.72 -13.12 19.22
N ARG A 99 15.47 -12.12 18.75
CA ARG A 99 16.88 -11.96 19.11
C ARG A 99 17.15 -10.59 19.76
N ILE A 100 17.28 -10.57 21.08
CA ILE A 100 17.71 -9.37 21.82
C ILE A 100 19.23 -9.42 21.93
N SER A 101 19.91 -8.59 21.09
CA SER A 101 21.37 -8.45 21.09
C SER A 101 21.71 -6.95 20.99
N PRO A 102 22.80 -6.47 21.60
CA PRO A 102 23.27 -5.09 21.44
C PRO A 102 23.52 -4.71 19.97
N TYR A 103 23.98 -5.66 19.16
CA TYR A 103 24.15 -5.52 17.73
C TYR A 103 22.81 -5.27 17.02
N GLN A 104 21.79 -6.07 17.35
CA GLN A 104 20.45 -5.94 16.78
C GLN A 104 19.82 -4.56 17.12
N SER A 105 20.07 -4.05 18.32
CA SER A 105 19.60 -2.71 18.69
C SER A 105 20.24 -1.61 17.84
N ARG A 106 21.54 -1.69 17.54
CA ARG A 106 22.22 -0.74 16.64
C ARG A 106 21.68 -0.84 15.21
N LEU A 107 21.46 -2.05 14.71
CA LEU A 107 20.89 -2.31 13.40
C LEU A 107 19.47 -1.72 13.29
N ASN A 108 18.62 -1.94 14.28
CA ASN A 108 17.25 -1.41 14.31
C ASN A 108 17.20 0.12 14.31
N ILE A 109 18.12 0.78 15.03
CA ILE A 109 18.23 2.24 15.03
C ILE A 109 18.65 2.75 13.65
N ALA A 110 19.65 2.11 13.04
CA ALA A 110 20.11 2.47 11.70
C ALA A 110 19.01 2.27 10.66
N LEU A 111 18.34 1.12 10.66
CA LEU A 111 17.21 0.80 9.78
C LEU A 111 16.06 1.79 9.96
N SER A 112 15.68 2.09 11.19
CA SER A 112 14.61 3.08 11.45
C SER A 112 14.94 4.45 10.87
N SER A 113 16.19 4.87 10.95
CA SER A 113 16.64 6.14 10.38
C SER A 113 16.59 6.13 8.86
N VAL A 114 17.08 5.06 8.23
CA VAL A 114 17.06 4.88 6.77
C VAL A 114 15.63 4.84 6.25
N TRP A 115 14.75 4.07 6.88
CA TRP A 115 13.34 4.00 6.49
C TRP A 115 12.60 5.32 6.63
N LYS A 116 12.93 6.14 7.63
CA LYS A 116 12.37 7.50 7.76
C LYS A 116 12.78 8.38 6.58
N VAL A 117 14.06 8.33 6.17
CA VAL A 117 14.55 9.12 5.03
C VAL A 117 13.91 8.63 3.72
N ILE A 118 13.90 7.32 3.48
CA ILE A 118 13.28 6.73 2.29
C ILE A 118 11.80 7.09 2.23
N GLY A 119 11.07 6.92 3.33
CA GLY A 119 9.64 7.24 3.39
C GLY A 119 9.37 8.72 3.13
N PHE A 120 10.16 9.63 3.68
CA PHE A 120 10.05 11.05 3.42
C PHE A 120 10.31 11.37 1.93
N THR A 121 11.37 10.83 1.37
CA THR A 121 11.77 11.05 -0.03
C THR A 121 10.72 10.50 -0.99
N LEU A 122 10.25 9.26 -0.78
CA LEU A 122 9.22 8.65 -1.62
C LEU A 122 7.89 9.43 -1.56
N ASN A 123 7.50 9.87 -0.37
CA ASN A 123 6.32 10.73 -0.24
C ASN A 123 6.49 12.04 -1.00
N GLY A 124 7.66 12.68 -0.90
CA GLY A 124 7.97 13.90 -1.66
C GLY A 124 7.85 13.68 -3.17
N ILE A 125 8.46 12.62 -3.68
CA ILE A 125 8.37 12.24 -5.10
C ILE A 125 6.91 12.03 -5.53
N VAL A 126 6.13 11.30 -4.74
CA VAL A 126 4.71 11.05 -5.04
C VAL A 126 3.91 12.36 -5.11
N PHE A 127 4.14 13.29 -4.19
CA PHE A 127 3.44 14.59 -4.22
C PHE A 127 3.86 15.46 -5.42
N VAL A 128 5.13 15.43 -5.80
CA VAL A 128 5.60 16.12 -7.00
C VAL A 128 4.97 15.53 -8.25
N LEU A 129 4.96 14.21 -8.39
CA LEU A 129 4.31 13.53 -9.51
C LEU A 129 2.81 13.84 -9.58
N LEU A 130 2.13 13.85 -8.43
CA LEU A 130 0.72 14.22 -8.34
C LEU A 130 0.49 15.66 -8.83
N GLY A 131 1.34 16.59 -8.38
CA GLY A 131 1.26 18.00 -8.82
C GLY A 131 1.49 18.18 -10.31
N MET A 132 2.33 17.36 -10.93
CA MET A 132 2.56 17.41 -12.39
C MET A 132 1.40 16.78 -13.19
N GLN A 133 0.79 15.72 -12.67
CA GLN A 133 -0.28 15.01 -13.37
C GLN A 133 -1.65 15.70 -13.23
N LEU A 134 -1.87 16.42 -12.15
CA LEU A 134 -3.16 17.07 -11.90
C LEU A 134 -3.56 18.05 -13.01
N PRO A 135 -2.70 18.96 -13.50
CA PRO A 135 -3.03 19.84 -14.60
C PRO A 135 -3.34 19.10 -15.91
N MET A 136 -2.58 18.03 -16.22
CA MET A 136 -2.81 17.22 -17.42
C MET A 136 -4.17 16.52 -17.39
N ALA A 137 -4.53 15.93 -16.24
CA ALA A 137 -5.82 15.30 -16.05
C ALA A 137 -6.98 16.27 -16.12
N MET A 138 -6.80 17.51 -15.63
CA MET A 138 -7.82 18.56 -15.71
C MET A 138 -7.99 19.10 -17.13
N GLN A 139 -6.92 19.20 -17.89
CA GLN A 139 -6.95 19.77 -19.26
C GLN A 139 -7.77 18.89 -20.20
N SER A 140 -7.59 17.57 -20.18
CA SER A 140 -8.38 16.65 -21.01
C SER A 140 -9.87 16.69 -20.69
N THR A 141 -10.22 17.00 -19.44
CA THR A 141 -11.61 17.07 -18.98
C THR A 141 -12.27 18.42 -19.32
N TRP A 142 -11.48 19.50 -19.37
CA TRP A 142 -12.00 20.85 -19.68
C TRP A 142 -12.25 21.07 -21.17
N ASP A 143 -11.53 20.34 -22.00
CA ASP A 143 -11.69 20.39 -23.47
C ASP A 143 -12.88 19.54 -23.95
N ASP A 144 -13.49 18.74 -23.07
CA ASP A 144 -14.61 17.88 -23.41
C ASP A 144 -15.95 18.66 -23.40
N VAL A 145 -16.50 18.88 -24.60
CA VAL A 145 -17.70 19.70 -24.82
C VAL A 145 -19.00 19.08 -24.29
N TYR A 146 -18.97 17.78 -23.98
CA TYR A 146 -20.17 17.01 -23.59
C TYR A 146 -20.49 17.06 -22.09
N ILE A 147 -19.53 17.41 -21.24
CA ILE A 147 -19.73 17.40 -19.78
C ILE A 147 -19.56 18.81 -19.22
N ASN A 148 -20.61 19.30 -18.54
CA ASN A 148 -20.51 20.58 -17.86
C ASN A 148 -19.53 20.45 -16.66
N ASN A 149 -18.45 21.21 -16.70
CA ASN A 149 -17.36 21.19 -15.71
C ASN A 149 -17.83 21.38 -14.26
N PHE A 150 -18.90 22.19 -14.06
CA PHE A 150 -19.48 22.38 -12.73
C PHE A 150 -20.18 21.12 -12.21
N VAL A 151 -20.85 20.37 -13.09
CA VAL A 151 -21.49 19.08 -12.72
C VAL A 151 -20.42 18.05 -12.37
N LEU A 152 -19.32 18.01 -13.12
CA LEU A 152 -18.22 17.09 -12.87
C LEU A 152 -17.52 17.41 -11.53
N LEU A 153 -17.22 18.67 -11.25
CA LEU A 153 -16.68 19.10 -9.95
C LEU A 153 -17.62 18.78 -8.81
N GLY A 154 -18.92 19.00 -9.00
CA GLY A 154 -19.96 18.63 -8.03
C GLY A 154 -19.98 17.11 -7.74
N LEU A 155 -19.87 16.28 -8.79
CA LEU A 155 -19.81 14.84 -8.65
C LEU A 155 -18.56 14.36 -7.91
N ILE A 156 -17.40 14.91 -8.25
CA ILE A 156 -16.13 14.61 -7.55
C ILE A 156 -16.24 14.97 -6.07
N LEU A 157 -16.77 16.14 -5.76
CA LEU A 157 -16.94 16.61 -4.39
C LEU A 157 -17.93 15.71 -3.64
N LEU A 158 -19.05 15.33 -4.26
CA LEU A 158 -20.04 14.44 -3.67
C LEU A 158 -19.43 13.06 -3.37
N ILE A 159 -18.72 12.46 -4.33
CA ILE A 159 -18.06 11.16 -4.13
C ILE A 159 -17.03 11.26 -3.00
N THR A 160 -16.24 12.33 -2.95
CA THR A 160 -15.24 12.55 -1.90
C THR A 160 -15.90 12.64 -0.53
N VAL A 161 -16.98 13.42 -0.40
CA VAL A 161 -17.74 13.56 0.85
C VAL A 161 -18.34 12.23 1.28
N VAL A 162 -18.89 11.44 0.36
CA VAL A 162 -19.44 10.12 0.64
C VAL A 162 -18.35 9.16 1.14
N ILE A 163 -17.19 9.11 0.47
CA ILE A 163 -16.07 8.24 0.88
C ILE A 163 -15.55 8.64 2.26
N VAL A 164 -15.32 9.93 2.49
CA VAL A 164 -14.84 10.44 3.79
C VAL A 164 -15.87 10.21 4.88
N GLY A 165 -17.17 10.40 4.57
CA GLY A 165 -18.27 10.14 5.48
C GLY A 165 -18.40 8.68 5.88
N LEU A 166 -18.35 7.75 4.91
CA LEU A 166 -18.33 6.30 5.17
C LEU A 166 -17.13 5.89 6.01
N ARG A 167 -15.96 6.45 5.72
CA ARG A 167 -14.76 6.20 6.49
C ARG A 167 -14.87 6.71 7.93
N PHE A 168 -15.43 7.90 8.11
CA PHE A 168 -15.69 8.45 9.45
C PHE A 168 -16.66 7.56 10.22
N LEU A 169 -17.74 7.12 9.58
CA LEU A 169 -18.71 6.21 10.18
C LEU A 169 -18.06 4.89 10.61
N PHE A 170 -17.22 4.32 9.72
CA PHE A 170 -16.47 3.09 10.03
C PHE A 170 -15.49 3.30 11.19
N SER A 171 -14.74 4.41 11.20
CA SER A 171 -13.82 4.75 12.29
C SER A 171 -14.56 4.92 13.62
N LEU A 172 -15.74 5.53 13.58
CA LEU A 172 -16.58 5.73 14.76
C LEU A 172 -17.14 4.40 15.28
N LEU A 173 -17.53 3.51 14.37
CA LEU A 173 -17.95 2.14 14.69
C LEU A 173 -16.80 1.34 15.32
N MET A 174 -15.60 1.43 14.77
CA MET A 174 -14.41 0.75 15.30
C MET A 174 -14.06 1.26 16.70
N VAL A 175 -14.04 2.57 16.91
CA VAL A 175 -13.78 3.14 18.24
C VAL A 175 -14.85 2.69 19.26
N ARG A 176 -16.09 2.46 18.82
CA ARG A 176 -17.17 1.98 19.68
C ARG A 176 -17.04 0.49 20.03
N ILE A 177 -16.55 -0.33 19.09
CA ILE A 177 -16.38 -1.78 19.27
C ILE A 177 -15.11 -2.10 20.05
N THR A 178 -14.04 -1.32 19.84
CA THR A 178 -12.76 -1.52 20.51
C THR A 178 -12.87 -1.08 21.97
N ARG A 179 -12.58 -2.01 22.89
CA ARG A 179 -12.50 -1.71 24.33
C ARG A 179 -11.36 -0.71 24.56
N ASP A 180 -11.66 0.33 25.29
CA ASP A 180 -10.63 1.28 25.75
C ASP A 180 -9.69 0.55 26.74
N PRO A 181 -8.38 0.47 26.48
CA PRO A 181 -7.46 -0.26 27.37
C PRO A 181 -7.39 0.33 28.78
N ASP A 182 -7.68 1.63 28.94
CA ASP A 182 -7.60 2.33 30.22
C ASP A 182 -8.84 2.18 31.11
N THR A 183 -10.02 1.97 30.54
CA THR A 183 -11.28 1.94 31.31
C THR A 183 -12.04 0.63 31.27
N ASN A 184 -11.60 -0.34 30.44
CA ASN A 184 -12.24 -1.65 30.23
C ASN A 184 -13.77 -1.57 29.93
N ALA A 185 -14.30 -0.37 29.68
CA ALA A 185 -15.70 -0.10 29.36
C ALA A 185 -15.89 0.01 27.84
N ARG A 186 -16.98 -0.52 27.34
CA ARG A 186 -17.41 -0.26 25.96
C ARG A 186 -17.61 1.23 25.76
N GLY A 187 -16.89 1.81 24.78
CA GLY A 187 -16.82 3.23 24.56
C GLY A 187 -18.19 3.88 24.41
N LYS A 188 -18.56 4.71 25.38
CA LYS A 188 -19.64 5.70 25.20
C LYS A 188 -19.15 6.70 24.16
N LEU A 189 -20.06 7.14 23.28
CA LEU A 189 -19.81 8.25 22.35
C LEU A 189 -19.48 9.51 23.17
N ASN A 190 -18.21 9.69 23.46
CA ASN A 190 -17.70 10.85 24.15
C ASN A 190 -16.96 11.73 23.11
N LYS A 191 -16.78 13.00 23.42
CA LYS A 191 -16.06 13.96 22.58
C LYS A 191 -14.65 13.46 22.18
N GLU A 192 -14.04 12.66 23.04
CA GLU A 192 -12.76 11.98 22.81
C GLU A 192 -12.83 10.86 21.75
N SER A 193 -13.91 10.09 21.75
CA SER A 193 -14.15 9.04 20.74
C SER A 193 -14.32 9.63 19.34
N VAL A 194 -15.05 10.75 19.25
CA VAL A 194 -15.22 11.49 17.98
C VAL A 194 -13.89 12.08 17.50
N ARG A 195 -13.08 12.61 18.40
CA ARG A 195 -11.76 13.16 18.07
C ARG A 195 -10.81 12.05 17.58
N LYS A 196 -10.79 10.87 18.24
CA LYS A 196 -10.02 9.68 17.80
C LYS A 196 -10.48 9.23 16.41
N ALA A 197 -11.80 9.16 16.17
CA ALA A 197 -12.36 8.81 14.88
C ALA A 197 -12.00 9.82 13.77
N LEU A 198 -12.03 11.12 14.08
CA LEU A 198 -11.61 12.19 13.16
C LEU A 198 -10.13 12.05 12.77
N ILE A 199 -9.26 11.84 13.74
CA ILE A 199 -7.83 11.65 13.49
C ILE A 199 -7.59 10.42 12.61
N MET A 200 -8.28 9.30 12.85
CA MET A 200 -8.19 8.09 12.03
C MET A 200 -8.74 8.32 10.62
N THR A 201 -9.78 9.13 10.47
CA THR A 201 -10.37 9.44 9.16
C THR A 201 -9.44 10.31 8.33
N VAL A 202 -8.90 11.38 8.91
CA VAL A 202 -8.03 12.33 8.20
C VAL A 202 -6.63 11.75 7.99
N GLY A 203 -6.09 11.01 8.96
CA GLY A 203 -4.76 10.40 8.86
C GLY A 203 -4.65 9.16 7.98
N GLY A 204 -5.76 8.66 7.46
CA GLY A 204 -5.80 7.40 6.73
C GLY A 204 -5.79 7.44 5.19
N PRO A 205 -6.00 8.56 4.48
CA PRO A 205 -5.88 8.57 3.02
C PRO A 205 -4.44 8.27 2.62
N LYS A 206 -4.24 7.15 1.90
CA LYS A 206 -2.94 6.74 1.36
C LYS A 206 -2.88 7.17 -0.11
N GLY A 207 -2.54 8.44 -0.35
CA GLY A 207 -2.49 9.01 -1.68
C GLY A 207 -1.53 8.32 -2.64
N ALA A 208 -0.40 7.78 -2.13
CA ALA A 208 0.60 7.10 -2.95
C ALA A 208 0.05 5.87 -3.69
N ILE A 209 -0.72 5.01 -3.02
CA ILE A 209 -1.29 3.80 -3.63
C ILE A 209 -2.35 4.19 -4.67
N THR A 210 -3.22 5.14 -4.34
CA THR A 210 -4.26 5.62 -5.26
C THR A 210 -3.64 6.24 -6.50
N LEU A 211 -2.57 7.01 -6.34
CA LEU A 211 -1.86 7.62 -7.44
C LEU A 211 -1.20 6.57 -8.36
N SER A 212 -0.51 5.60 -7.79
CA SER A 212 0.10 4.50 -8.55
C SER A 212 -0.95 3.73 -9.36
N ILE A 213 -2.15 3.56 -8.81
CA ILE A 213 -3.26 2.91 -9.49
C ILE A 213 -3.78 3.77 -10.64
N ILE A 214 -3.91 5.09 -10.45
CA ILE A 214 -4.33 6.03 -11.51
C ILE A 214 -3.34 6.03 -12.66
N PHE A 215 -2.02 6.01 -12.38
CA PHE A 215 -1.00 5.93 -13.43
C PHE A 215 -1.03 4.64 -14.25
N SER A 216 -1.65 3.57 -13.76
CA SER A 216 -1.80 2.32 -14.49
C SER A 216 -3.01 2.29 -15.42
N ILE A 217 -3.83 3.36 -15.46
CA ILE A 217 -4.97 3.47 -16.38
C ILE A 217 -4.44 3.89 -17.76
N PRO A 218 -4.72 3.15 -18.82
CA PRO A 218 -4.39 3.58 -20.17
C PRO A 218 -5.19 4.85 -20.53
N PHE A 219 -4.52 5.86 -21.08
CA PHE A 219 -5.14 7.13 -21.46
C PHE A 219 -6.05 7.04 -22.69
N LEU A 220 -5.91 5.98 -23.47
CA LEU A 220 -6.72 5.73 -24.68
C LEU A 220 -7.30 4.33 -24.58
N LEU A 221 -8.61 4.20 -24.67
CA LEU A 221 -9.24 2.92 -24.92
C LEU A 221 -8.87 2.42 -26.32
N SER A 222 -8.91 1.09 -26.53
CA SER A 222 -8.63 0.46 -27.82
C SER A 222 -9.51 0.96 -28.99
N ASP A 223 -10.59 1.65 -28.68
CA ASP A 223 -11.52 2.23 -29.65
C ASP A 223 -11.19 3.71 -30.02
N GLY A 224 -10.09 4.25 -29.51
CA GLY A 224 -9.63 5.61 -29.85
C GLY A 224 -10.45 6.74 -29.21
N THR A 225 -11.33 6.42 -28.23
CA THR A 225 -12.07 7.38 -27.43
C THR A 225 -11.43 7.62 -26.07
#